data_7cfc2e71001df303b62650c5a2ee0465
#
_entry.id   7cfc2e71001df303b62650c5a2ee0465
#
_cell.length_a   1.000
_cell.length_b   1.000
_cell.length_c   1.000
_cell.angle_alpha   90.00
_cell.angle_beta   90.00
_cell.angle_gamma   90.00
#
_symmetry.space_group_name_H-M   'P 1'
#
loop_
_entity.id
_entity.type
_entity.pdbx_description
1 polymer ?
#
loop_
_entity_poly.entity_id
_entity_poly.type
_entity_poly.pdbx_seq_one_letter_code
_entity_poly.pdbx_strand_id
1 'polypeptide(L)'
;VDGYWTGELEDRRVNGERYPKLLSVYPVRDARGVIAHYVHTFNDISERKAAERKIHHLAHHDVLTGLPNRLSLQERMELAMAQARRQGTLLAVMMIDMDNFKDINDTLGHHVSDALLVEVGRRLLGCVRESDVVARLGGDEFVVLVTGLSAVPTAATVADKIVSSLASAYQVGEYRLHSTPSVGIG
;
A
#
# COMPACT_ATOMS: atom_id res chain seq x y z
N VAL A 1 -14.17 38.33 18.12
CA VAL A 1 -14.07 36.89 17.91
C VAL A 1 -15.46 36.44 17.48
N ASP A 2 -15.64 36.24 16.19
CA ASP A 2 -16.87 35.74 15.60
C ASP A 2 -17.01 34.28 16.01
N GLY A 3 -17.81 34.08 17.06
CA GLY A 3 -17.79 32.85 17.83
C GLY A 3 -18.58 31.72 17.17
N TYR A 4 -18.16 31.22 16.02
CA TYR A 4 -18.62 29.93 15.50
C TYR A 4 -17.50 28.90 15.62
N TRP A 5 -17.88 27.64 15.71
CA TRP A 5 -16.97 26.52 15.68
C TRP A 5 -17.34 25.59 14.53
N THR A 6 -16.33 25.06 13.85
CA THR A 6 -16.50 24.01 12.85
C THR A 6 -15.39 22.98 12.99
N GLY A 7 -15.73 21.70 12.83
CA GLY A 7 -14.76 20.62 12.94
C GLY A 7 -15.35 19.29 12.53
N GLU A 8 -14.45 18.35 12.20
CA GLU A 8 -14.80 16.97 11.96
C GLU A 8 -14.84 16.20 13.28
N LEU A 9 -15.86 15.40 13.49
CA LEU A 9 -15.98 14.48 14.61
C LEU A 9 -16.63 13.18 14.20
N GLU A 10 -16.43 12.14 15.05
CA GLU A 10 -17.20 10.91 14.94
C GLU A 10 -18.52 11.02 15.69
N ASP A 11 -19.59 10.55 15.07
CA ASP A 11 -20.90 10.40 15.69
C ASP A 11 -21.43 8.97 15.46
N ARG A 12 -22.58 8.67 16.07
CA ARG A 12 -23.21 7.36 15.97
C ARG A 12 -24.61 7.49 15.41
N ARG A 13 -24.92 6.69 14.38
CA ARG A 13 -26.28 6.55 13.84
C ARG A 13 -27.19 5.82 14.84
N VAL A 14 -28.48 5.88 14.61
CA VAL A 14 -29.47 5.17 15.43
C VAL A 14 -29.25 3.65 15.45
N ASN A 15 -28.70 3.09 14.36
CA ASN A 15 -28.35 1.67 14.27
C ASN A 15 -27.04 1.30 15.01
N GLY A 16 -26.37 2.27 15.66
CA GLY A 16 -25.12 2.07 16.37
C GLY A 16 -23.84 2.23 15.53
N GLU A 17 -23.95 2.40 14.23
CA GLU A 17 -22.83 2.60 13.32
C GLU A 17 -22.16 3.95 13.59
N ARG A 18 -20.82 3.97 13.67
CA ARG A 18 -20.04 5.21 13.75
C ARG A 18 -19.82 5.79 12.36
N TYR A 19 -19.94 7.10 12.27
CA TYR A 19 -19.70 7.82 11.02
C TYR A 19 -19.01 9.17 11.28
N PRO A 20 -18.14 9.64 10.37
CA PRO A 20 -17.56 10.97 10.45
C PRO A 20 -18.58 12.02 9.98
N LYS A 21 -18.67 13.10 10.72
CA LYS A 21 -19.47 14.27 10.33
C LYS A 21 -18.67 15.56 10.44
N LEU A 22 -18.97 16.50 9.56
CA LEU A 22 -18.54 17.89 9.70
C LEU A 22 -19.66 18.62 10.48
N LEU A 23 -19.33 19.09 11.68
CA LEU A 23 -20.27 19.86 12.51
C LEU A 23 -19.85 21.31 12.51
N SER A 24 -20.82 22.21 12.34
CA SER A 24 -20.65 23.64 12.57
C SER A 24 -21.67 24.12 13.60
N VAL A 25 -21.20 24.92 14.54
CA VAL A 25 -22.00 25.47 15.65
C VAL A 25 -21.95 27.00 15.60
N TYR A 26 -23.11 27.61 15.46
CA TYR A 26 -23.25 29.07 15.35
C TYR A 26 -24.05 29.59 16.53
N PRO A 27 -23.54 30.56 17.31
CA PRO A 27 -24.31 31.21 18.33
C PRO A 27 -25.31 32.22 17.69
N VAL A 28 -26.55 32.15 18.11
CA VAL A 28 -27.57 33.14 17.76
C VAL A 28 -27.76 34.06 18.96
N ARG A 29 -27.63 35.36 18.73
CA ARG A 29 -27.72 36.38 19.78
C ARG A 29 -29.10 37.06 19.74
N ASP A 30 -29.59 37.42 20.91
CA ASP A 30 -30.78 38.23 21.06
C ASP A 30 -30.52 39.72 20.73
N ALA A 31 -31.54 40.54 20.83
CA ALA A 31 -31.48 42.01 20.58
C ALA A 31 -30.51 42.73 21.55
N ARG A 32 -30.09 42.08 22.65
CA ARG A 32 -29.15 42.62 23.64
C ARG A 32 -27.72 42.12 23.41
N GLY A 33 -27.49 41.34 22.34
CA GLY A 33 -26.20 40.75 22.02
C GLY A 33 -25.81 39.51 22.85
N VAL A 34 -26.74 39.00 23.69
CA VAL A 34 -26.53 37.81 24.51
C VAL A 34 -26.85 36.56 23.69
N ILE A 35 -26.04 35.52 23.83
CA ILE A 35 -26.30 34.24 23.12
C ILE A 35 -27.61 33.65 23.66
N ALA A 36 -28.61 33.56 22.79
CA ALA A 36 -29.90 32.98 23.09
C ALA A 36 -30.00 31.49 22.72
N HIS A 37 -29.36 31.10 21.63
CA HIS A 37 -29.40 29.74 21.09
C HIS A 37 -28.07 29.40 20.37
N TYR A 38 -27.90 28.11 20.10
CA TYR A 38 -26.88 27.61 19.15
C TYR A 38 -27.61 26.89 18.02
N VAL A 39 -27.20 27.22 16.80
CA VAL A 39 -27.61 26.48 15.59
C VAL A 39 -26.49 25.51 15.25
N HIS A 40 -26.87 24.24 15.17
CA HIS A 40 -25.97 23.17 14.76
C HIS A 40 -26.32 22.74 13.35
N THR A 41 -25.36 22.80 12.44
CA THR A 41 -25.47 22.19 11.12
C THR A 41 -24.47 21.06 11.04
N PHE A 42 -24.86 19.93 10.48
CA PHE A 42 -23.92 18.84 10.28
C PHE A 42 -24.09 18.25 8.89
N ASN A 43 -22.99 17.73 8.37
CA ASN A 43 -22.94 16.99 7.11
C ASN A 43 -22.23 15.67 7.34
N ASP A 44 -22.83 14.58 6.88
CA ASP A 44 -22.18 13.27 6.85
C ASP A 44 -21.08 13.31 5.78
N ILE A 45 -19.84 13.05 6.18
CA ILE A 45 -18.67 13.07 5.30
C ILE A 45 -18.12 11.67 5.04
N SER A 46 -18.90 10.62 5.27
CA SER A 46 -18.48 9.23 5.07
C SER A 46 -18.06 8.96 3.63
N GLU A 47 -18.86 9.40 2.65
CA GLU A 47 -18.54 9.22 1.23
C GLU A 47 -17.28 10.00 0.82
N ARG A 48 -17.14 11.25 1.28
CA ARG A 48 -15.94 12.06 1.03
C ARG A 48 -14.69 11.36 1.59
N LYS A 49 -14.73 10.91 2.84
CA LYS A 49 -13.61 10.19 3.48
C LYS A 49 -13.32 8.86 2.80
N ALA A 50 -14.33 8.15 2.32
CA ALA A 50 -14.13 6.91 1.55
C ALA A 50 -13.46 7.19 0.20
N ALA A 51 -13.88 8.24 -0.51
CA ALA A 51 -13.26 8.66 -1.76
C ALA A 51 -11.81 9.11 -1.55
N GLU A 52 -11.52 9.92 -0.53
CA GLU A 52 -10.17 10.35 -0.16
C GLU A 52 -9.26 9.14 0.13
N ARG A 53 -9.73 8.16 0.93
CA ARG A 53 -8.98 6.91 1.20
C ARG A 53 -8.74 6.11 -0.07
N LYS A 54 -9.74 6.00 -0.96
CA LYS A 54 -9.58 5.29 -2.23
C LYS A 54 -8.57 5.97 -3.15
N ILE A 55 -8.61 7.29 -3.26
CA ILE A 55 -7.63 8.07 -4.03
C ILE A 55 -6.22 7.87 -3.46
N HIS A 56 -6.07 7.97 -2.13
CA HIS A 56 -4.78 7.73 -1.48
C HIS A 56 -4.27 6.31 -1.72
N HIS A 57 -5.14 5.31 -1.61
CA HIS A 57 -4.77 3.92 -1.89
C HIS A 57 -4.31 3.74 -3.34
N LEU A 58 -5.05 4.26 -4.32
CA LEU A 58 -4.70 4.20 -5.74
C LEU A 58 -3.39 4.96 -6.07
N ALA A 59 -3.10 6.05 -5.33
CA ALA A 59 -1.87 6.80 -5.51
C ALA A 59 -0.61 6.05 -5.01
N HIS A 60 -0.75 5.13 -4.03
CA HIS A 60 0.38 4.49 -3.35
C HIS A 60 0.46 2.97 -3.55
N HIS A 61 -0.55 2.36 -4.18
CA HIS A 61 -0.58 0.91 -4.39
C HIS A 61 -0.81 0.55 -5.86
N ASP A 62 -0.27 -0.58 -6.27
CA ASP A 62 -0.57 -1.23 -7.54
C ASP A 62 -1.98 -1.84 -7.48
N VAL A 63 -2.82 -1.51 -8.45
CA VAL A 63 -4.24 -1.89 -8.45
C VAL A 63 -4.45 -3.40 -8.59
N LEU A 64 -3.56 -4.09 -9.29
CA LEU A 64 -3.67 -5.53 -9.54
C LEU A 64 -3.27 -6.34 -8.31
N THR A 65 -2.09 -6.05 -7.76
CA THR A 65 -1.48 -6.86 -6.70
C THR A 65 -1.76 -6.36 -5.29
N GLY A 66 -2.20 -5.10 -5.15
CA GLY A 66 -2.36 -4.42 -3.87
C GLY A 66 -1.03 -4.05 -3.19
N LEU A 67 0.11 -4.37 -3.79
CA LEU A 67 1.43 -4.04 -3.29
C LEU A 67 1.71 -2.53 -3.40
N PRO A 68 2.61 -1.97 -2.60
CA PRO A 68 3.19 -0.66 -2.83
C PRO A 68 3.59 -0.45 -4.29
N ASN A 69 3.24 0.70 -4.86
CA ASN A 69 3.67 1.09 -6.20
C ASN A 69 5.02 1.82 -6.18
N ARG A 70 5.47 2.32 -7.34
CA ARG A 70 6.74 3.06 -7.48
C ARG A 70 6.84 4.26 -6.53
N LEU A 71 5.77 5.04 -6.36
CA LEU A 71 5.75 6.20 -5.48
C LEU A 71 5.95 5.80 -4.02
N SER A 72 5.15 4.85 -3.55
CA SER A 72 5.25 4.33 -2.17
C SER A 72 6.61 3.67 -1.89
N LEU A 73 7.18 2.97 -2.88
CA LEU A 73 8.53 2.40 -2.75
C LEU A 73 9.58 3.49 -2.55
N GLN A 74 9.52 4.57 -3.35
CA GLN A 74 10.48 5.67 -3.25
C GLN A 74 10.44 6.32 -1.86
N GLU A 75 9.26 6.66 -1.36
CA GLU A 75 9.08 7.25 -0.03
C GLU A 75 9.66 6.34 1.08
N ARG A 76 9.34 5.03 1.01
CA ARG A 76 9.82 4.04 1.98
C ARG A 76 11.34 3.84 1.89
N MET A 77 11.91 3.91 0.70
CA MET A 77 13.36 3.80 0.49
C MET A 77 14.10 4.98 1.11
N GLU A 78 13.61 6.20 0.93
CA GLU A 78 14.21 7.41 1.54
C GLU A 78 14.22 7.31 3.07
N LEU A 79 13.09 6.87 3.66
CA LEU A 79 13.00 6.64 5.11
C LEU A 79 13.95 5.54 5.59
N ALA A 80 14.01 4.41 4.87
CA ALA A 80 14.88 3.28 5.21
C ALA A 80 16.35 3.66 5.13
N MET A 81 16.77 4.42 4.10
CA MET A 81 18.14 4.92 3.99
C MET A 81 18.51 5.87 5.14
N ALA A 82 17.61 6.78 5.53
CA ALA A 82 17.84 7.67 6.66
C ALA A 82 17.96 6.90 7.99
N GLN A 83 17.16 5.84 8.15
CA GLN A 83 17.21 4.98 9.32
C GLN A 83 18.49 4.12 9.36
N ALA A 84 18.88 3.51 8.24
CA ALA A 84 20.10 2.71 8.13
C ALA A 84 21.33 3.54 8.49
N ARG A 85 21.43 4.77 7.98
CA ARG A 85 22.53 5.71 8.33
C ARG A 85 22.59 6.00 9.84
N ARG A 86 21.45 6.19 10.50
CA ARG A 86 21.41 6.46 11.96
C ARG A 86 21.78 5.25 12.81
N GLN A 87 21.41 4.05 12.34
CA GLN A 87 21.62 2.81 13.10
C GLN A 87 22.92 2.10 12.74
N GLY A 88 23.64 2.56 11.70
CA GLY A 88 24.84 1.86 11.20
C GLY A 88 24.52 0.49 10.59
N THR A 89 23.31 0.31 10.05
CA THR A 89 22.89 -0.92 9.37
C THR A 89 22.95 -0.77 7.86
N LEU A 90 22.85 -1.89 7.15
CA LEU A 90 22.75 -1.93 5.68
C LEU A 90 21.29 -2.11 5.26
N LEU A 91 21.02 -1.79 4.02
CA LEU A 91 19.82 -2.18 3.30
C LEU A 91 20.21 -2.82 1.97
N ALA A 92 19.34 -3.62 1.39
CA ALA A 92 19.52 -4.17 0.04
C ALA A 92 18.27 -3.93 -0.79
N VAL A 93 18.46 -3.60 -2.06
CA VAL A 93 17.40 -3.47 -3.05
C VAL A 93 17.52 -4.64 -4.03
N MET A 94 16.46 -5.39 -4.21
CA MET A 94 16.41 -6.50 -5.16
C MET A 94 15.39 -6.14 -6.25
N MET A 95 15.88 -6.05 -7.50
CA MET A 95 15.03 -5.93 -8.68
C MET A 95 14.70 -7.33 -9.16
N ILE A 96 13.45 -7.61 -9.42
CA ILE A 96 12.93 -8.92 -9.79
C ILE A 96 12.08 -8.77 -11.04
N ASP A 97 12.35 -9.58 -12.05
CA ASP A 97 11.64 -9.66 -13.30
C ASP A 97 11.25 -11.13 -13.57
N MET A 98 10.08 -11.38 -14.13
CA MET A 98 9.60 -12.74 -14.37
C MET A 98 9.94 -13.19 -15.79
N ASP A 99 10.81 -14.19 -15.90
CA ASP A 99 11.25 -14.73 -17.18
C ASP A 99 10.06 -15.27 -17.99
N ASN A 100 10.05 -14.95 -19.29
CA ASN A 100 9.03 -15.38 -20.26
C ASN A 100 7.59 -14.93 -19.91
N PHE A 101 7.41 -13.92 -19.06
CA PHE A 101 6.07 -13.41 -18.70
C PHE A 101 5.27 -12.96 -19.94
N LYS A 102 5.94 -12.32 -20.91
CA LYS A 102 5.31 -11.91 -22.16
C LYS A 102 4.73 -13.08 -22.92
N ASP A 103 5.44 -14.21 -23.02
CA ASP A 103 4.98 -15.40 -23.74
C ASP A 103 3.75 -16.03 -23.04
N ILE A 104 3.71 -16.01 -21.71
CA ILE A 104 2.53 -16.44 -20.94
C ILE A 104 1.34 -15.53 -21.26
N ASN A 105 1.56 -14.21 -21.26
CA ASN A 105 0.51 -13.25 -21.56
C ASN A 105 -0.02 -13.37 -22.99
N ASP A 106 0.88 -13.51 -23.98
CA ASP A 106 0.52 -13.62 -25.39
C ASP A 106 -0.19 -14.95 -25.69
N THR A 107 0.10 -16.04 -24.94
CA THR A 107 -0.46 -17.37 -25.16
C THR A 107 -1.76 -17.62 -24.39
N LEU A 108 -1.82 -17.20 -23.12
CA LEU A 108 -2.91 -17.53 -22.19
C LEU A 108 -3.79 -16.33 -21.86
N GLY A 109 -3.39 -15.13 -22.31
CA GLY A 109 -4.13 -13.89 -22.13
C GLY A 109 -3.96 -13.22 -20.77
N HIS A 110 -4.42 -11.97 -20.69
CA HIS A 110 -4.22 -11.08 -19.54
C HIS A 110 -4.79 -11.63 -18.23
N HIS A 111 -5.91 -12.35 -18.23
CA HIS A 111 -6.50 -12.86 -16.98
C HIS A 111 -5.61 -13.88 -16.28
N VAL A 112 -4.92 -14.73 -17.04
CA VAL A 112 -4.01 -15.74 -16.49
C VAL A 112 -2.72 -15.08 -16.01
N SER A 113 -2.17 -14.17 -16.81
CA SER A 113 -0.96 -13.43 -16.44
C SER A 113 -1.18 -12.49 -15.24
N ASP A 114 -2.33 -11.85 -15.12
CA ASP A 114 -2.70 -11.05 -13.96
C ASP A 114 -2.76 -11.90 -12.69
N ALA A 115 -3.41 -13.07 -12.75
CA ALA A 115 -3.47 -13.97 -11.61
C ALA A 115 -2.09 -14.54 -11.23
N LEU A 116 -1.20 -14.77 -12.22
CA LEU A 116 0.20 -15.11 -11.97
C LEU A 116 0.91 -14.00 -11.19
N LEU A 117 0.78 -12.73 -11.60
CA LEU A 117 1.41 -11.59 -10.91
C LEU A 117 0.90 -11.42 -9.47
N VAL A 118 -0.38 -11.64 -9.21
CA VAL A 118 -0.93 -11.64 -7.85
C VAL A 118 -0.29 -12.74 -7.00
N GLU A 119 -0.12 -13.94 -7.55
CA GLU A 119 0.52 -15.05 -6.84
C GLU A 119 2.03 -14.80 -6.62
N VAL A 120 2.74 -14.18 -7.59
CA VAL A 120 4.13 -13.73 -7.42
C VAL A 120 4.23 -12.76 -6.24
N GLY A 121 3.38 -11.74 -6.20
CA GLY A 121 3.35 -10.79 -5.09
C GLY A 121 3.12 -11.44 -3.73
N ARG A 122 2.17 -12.39 -3.66
CA ARG A 122 1.88 -13.17 -2.46
C ARG A 122 3.09 -14.00 -2.00
N ARG A 123 3.80 -14.66 -2.93
CA ARG A 123 5.02 -15.44 -2.62
C ARG A 123 6.16 -14.54 -2.14
N LEU A 124 6.36 -13.39 -2.76
CA LEU A 124 7.36 -12.41 -2.33
C LEU A 124 7.11 -11.96 -0.90
N LEU A 125 5.87 -11.62 -0.54
CA LEU A 125 5.51 -11.27 0.84
C LEU A 125 5.82 -12.41 1.84
N GLY A 126 5.67 -13.67 1.44
CA GLY A 126 6.04 -14.84 2.27
C GLY A 126 7.55 -15.07 2.41
N CYS A 127 8.38 -14.40 1.59
CA CYS A 127 9.83 -14.51 1.64
C CYS A 127 10.50 -13.51 2.58
N VAL A 128 9.84 -12.41 2.89
CA VAL A 128 10.40 -11.26 3.61
C VAL A 128 9.73 -11.06 4.97
N ARG A 129 10.29 -10.18 5.78
CA ARG A 129 9.75 -9.79 7.09
C ARG A 129 8.76 -8.62 6.93
N GLU A 130 7.95 -8.37 7.93
CA GLU A 130 7.02 -7.24 7.98
C GLU A 130 7.72 -5.86 7.86
N SER A 131 8.97 -5.77 8.32
CA SER A 131 9.80 -4.56 8.20
C SER A 131 10.32 -4.30 6.79
N ASP A 132 10.32 -5.30 5.92
CA ASP A 132 10.79 -5.21 4.55
C ASP A 132 9.66 -4.74 3.63
N VAL A 133 10.00 -4.26 2.44
CA VAL A 133 9.01 -3.75 1.50
C VAL A 133 9.03 -4.59 0.24
N VAL A 134 7.86 -5.05 -0.19
CA VAL A 134 7.65 -5.61 -1.53
C VAL A 134 6.82 -4.61 -2.32
N ALA A 135 7.26 -4.24 -3.50
CA ALA A 135 6.57 -3.30 -4.39
C ALA A 135 6.48 -3.87 -5.81
N ARG A 136 5.49 -3.41 -6.57
CA ARG A 136 5.39 -3.66 -8.01
C ARG A 136 5.51 -2.34 -8.76
N LEU A 137 6.40 -2.30 -9.76
CA LEU A 137 6.66 -1.08 -10.54
C LEU A 137 5.79 -0.96 -11.79
N GLY A 138 5.29 -2.09 -12.30
CA GLY A 138 4.48 -2.23 -13.50
C GLY A 138 4.89 -3.48 -14.28
N GLY A 139 4.05 -3.95 -15.20
CA GLY A 139 4.34 -5.19 -15.93
C GLY A 139 4.63 -6.35 -14.98
N ASP A 140 5.75 -7.02 -15.18
CA ASP A 140 6.30 -8.12 -14.41
C ASP A 140 7.45 -7.72 -13.46
N GLU A 141 7.69 -6.41 -13.30
CA GLU A 141 8.77 -5.86 -12.47
C GLU A 141 8.33 -5.70 -11.00
N PHE A 142 9.05 -6.40 -10.12
CA PHE A 142 8.90 -6.25 -8.67
C PHE A 142 10.19 -5.76 -8.03
N VAL A 143 10.05 -5.13 -6.87
CA VAL A 143 11.20 -4.70 -6.05
C VAL A 143 10.99 -5.17 -4.62
N VAL A 144 12.06 -5.70 -4.03
CA VAL A 144 12.12 -5.99 -2.59
C VAL A 144 13.18 -5.11 -1.96
N LEU A 145 12.78 -4.34 -0.94
CA LEU A 145 13.68 -3.56 -0.11
C LEU A 145 13.84 -4.27 1.24
N VAL A 146 15.02 -4.81 1.48
CA VAL A 146 15.37 -5.48 2.74
C VAL A 146 16.08 -4.49 3.65
N THR A 147 15.60 -4.34 4.88
CA THR A 147 16.06 -3.32 5.81
C THR A 147 16.75 -3.91 7.04
N GLY A 148 17.56 -3.10 7.75
CA GLY A 148 18.17 -3.49 9.01
C GLY A 148 19.15 -4.65 8.90
N LEU A 149 19.85 -4.77 7.79
CA LEU A 149 20.85 -5.81 7.58
C LEU A 149 22.13 -5.52 8.38
N SER A 150 22.63 -6.52 9.08
CA SER A 150 23.90 -6.46 9.80
C SER A 150 25.11 -6.85 8.92
N ALA A 151 24.86 -7.59 7.84
CA ALA A 151 25.90 -8.07 6.93
C ALA A 151 25.33 -8.38 5.54
N VAL A 152 26.15 -8.20 4.51
CA VAL A 152 25.82 -8.46 3.09
C VAL A 152 25.31 -9.89 2.83
N PRO A 153 25.89 -10.96 3.41
CA PRO A 153 25.41 -12.32 3.15
C PRO A 153 23.95 -12.57 3.51
N THR A 154 23.38 -11.77 4.44
CA THR A 154 21.96 -11.88 4.80
C THR A 154 21.05 -11.52 3.61
N ALA A 155 21.44 -10.56 2.78
CA ALA A 155 20.70 -10.22 1.56
C ALA A 155 20.69 -11.39 0.57
N ALA A 156 21.82 -12.07 0.38
CA ALA A 156 21.92 -13.24 -0.50
C ALA A 156 20.97 -14.36 -0.03
N THR A 157 20.89 -14.61 1.28
CA THR A 157 19.96 -15.62 1.83
C THR A 157 18.48 -15.29 1.51
N VAL A 158 18.11 -14.00 1.56
CA VAL A 158 16.75 -13.57 1.19
C VAL A 158 16.53 -13.76 -0.32
N ALA A 159 17.52 -13.42 -1.14
CA ALA A 159 17.44 -13.60 -2.60
C ALA A 159 17.30 -15.08 -2.97
N ASP A 160 18.06 -15.99 -2.36
CA ASP A 160 17.96 -17.43 -2.59
C ASP A 160 16.57 -17.97 -2.23
N LYS A 161 16.00 -17.48 -1.12
CA LYS A 161 14.63 -17.83 -0.72
C LYS A 161 13.60 -17.33 -1.76
N ILE A 162 13.77 -16.12 -2.27
CA ILE A 162 12.92 -15.54 -3.32
C ILE A 162 13.01 -16.38 -4.60
N VAL A 163 14.22 -16.63 -5.10
CA VAL A 163 14.44 -17.43 -6.31
C VAL A 163 13.81 -18.82 -6.17
N SER A 164 14.05 -19.51 -5.06
CA SER A 164 13.49 -20.85 -4.81
C SER A 164 11.98 -20.86 -4.75
N SER A 165 11.38 -19.83 -4.12
CA SER A 165 9.92 -19.69 -3.99
C SER A 165 9.25 -19.40 -5.33
N LEU A 166 9.84 -18.49 -6.11
CA LEU A 166 9.27 -18.06 -7.39
C LEU A 166 9.50 -19.08 -8.52
N ALA A 167 10.58 -19.89 -8.46
CA ALA A 167 10.82 -20.96 -9.43
C ALA A 167 9.85 -22.15 -9.28
N SER A 168 9.14 -22.23 -8.16
CA SER A 168 8.14 -23.29 -7.95
C SER A 168 6.92 -23.09 -8.85
N ALA A 169 6.35 -24.19 -9.36
CA ALA A 169 5.17 -24.15 -10.22
C ALA A 169 4.02 -23.29 -9.63
N TYR A 170 3.34 -22.57 -10.50
CA TYR A 170 2.17 -21.77 -10.17
C TYR A 170 0.91 -22.50 -10.59
N GLN A 171 -0.09 -22.56 -9.70
CA GLN A 171 -1.41 -23.03 -10.04
C GLN A 171 -2.33 -21.83 -10.22
N VAL A 172 -2.71 -21.54 -11.45
CA VAL A 172 -3.60 -20.42 -11.81
C VAL A 172 -4.84 -20.98 -12.50
N GLY A 173 -5.94 -21.10 -11.76
CA GLY A 173 -7.12 -21.79 -12.25
C GLY A 173 -6.78 -23.24 -12.63
N GLU A 174 -7.07 -23.62 -13.87
CA GLU A 174 -6.75 -24.96 -14.43
C GLU A 174 -5.31 -25.06 -14.96
N TYR A 175 -4.58 -23.94 -15.08
CA TYR A 175 -3.24 -23.92 -15.64
C TYR A 175 -2.17 -24.16 -14.58
N ARG A 176 -1.20 -25.03 -14.94
CA ARG A 176 0.03 -25.19 -14.17
C ARG A 176 1.18 -24.52 -14.94
N LEU A 177 1.64 -23.38 -14.42
CA LEU A 177 2.65 -22.54 -15.08
C LEU A 177 4.01 -22.72 -14.44
N HIS A 178 5.06 -22.51 -15.23
CA HIS A 178 6.44 -22.42 -14.80
C HIS A 178 7.02 -21.11 -15.33
N SER A 179 7.52 -20.30 -14.43
CA SER A 179 8.28 -19.09 -14.72
C SER A 179 9.34 -18.95 -13.64
N THR A 180 10.52 -18.51 -14.03
CA THR A 180 11.63 -18.25 -13.11
C THR A 180 11.81 -16.75 -12.93
N PRO A 181 12.37 -16.30 -11.80
CA PRO A 181 12.72 -14.90 -11.63
C PRO A 181 14.16 -14.63 -12.07
N SER A 182 14.39 -13.51 -12.71
CA SER A 182 15.71 -12.86 -12.80
C SER A 182 15.83 -11.85 -11.66
N VAL A 183 16.88 -11.97 -10.83
CA VAL A 183 17.04 -11.14 -9.62
C VAL A 183 18.38 -10.38 -9.66
N GLY A 184 18.32 -9.05 -9.64
CA GLY A 184 19.47 -8.18 -9.45
C GLY A 184 19.50 -7.61 -8.03
N ILE A 185 20.67 -7.57 -7.38
CA ILE A 185 20.85 -7.07 -6.01
C ILE A 185 21.81 -5.88 -6.01
N GLY A 186 21.41 -4.77 -5.37
CA GLY A 186 22.22 -3.58 -5.14
C GLY A 186 22.21 -3.11 -3.69
#